data_236ecfe50bbf95c971cf6012c62eb466
#
_entry.id   236ecfe50bbf95c971cf6012c62eb466
#
_cell.length_a   1.000
_cell.length_b   1.000
_cell.length_c   1.000
_cell.angle_alpha   90.00
_cell.angle_beta   90.00
_cell.angle_gamma   90.00
#
_symmetry.space_group_name_H-M   'P 1'
#
loop_
_entity.id
_entity.type
_entity.pdbx_description
1 polymer ?
#
loop_
_entity_poly.entity_id
_entity_poly.type
_entity_poly.pdbx_seq_one_letter_code
_entity_poly.pdbx_strand_id
1 'polypeptide(L)'
;LREDAASMIVLSLRWLAHISPAKKAPTRPYKATRGRELSTTPAKWKPDEIIDGVNWNSVEDDVDVDVWERVTGNFWLPEKIPVSNDIPGWNAMTEDERQATREVFASLTLLDTIQGTVGAVSLIPHATTEHEEHVYTNFAFMESVHAKSYSNIFMTLSDTPEINAAFRWARENEELQNKASIIMENYRSDDPQKMRAASTMLESFLFYSGFYLPLNWSVHSKLTNTADIIRLIIRDEAVHG
;
A
#
# COMPACT_ATOMS: atom_id res chain seq x y z
N LEU A 1 14.60 -11.46 17.88
CA LEU A 1 13.73 -11.36 16.68
C LEU A 1 12.36 -10.76 17.01
N ARG A 2 11.69 -11.14 18.13
CA ARG A 2 10.41 -10.52 18.56
C ARG A 2 10.59 -9.09 19.05
N GLU A 3 11.66 -8.82 19.81
CA GLU A 3 11.98 -7.47 20.30
C GLU A 3 12.36 -6.52 19.17
N ASP A 4 13.05 -7.02 18.13
CA ASP A 4 13.51 -6.19 17.02
C ASP A 4 12.37 -5.79 16.08
N ALA A 5 11.43 -6.68 15.76
CA ALA A 5 10.28 -6.37 14.91
C ALA A 5 9.31 -5.40 15.61
N ALA A 6 9.03 -5.61 16.90
CA ALA A 6 8.22 -4.70 17.70
C ALA A 6 8.89 -3.34 17.87
N SER A 7 10.21 -3.32 18.04
CA SER A 7 11.00 -2.08 18.16
C SER A 7 11.00 -1.26 16.86
N MET A 8 11.06 -1.90 15.69
CA MET A 8 10.96 -1.20 14.40
C MET A 8 9.56 -0.63 14.15
N ILE A 9 8.50 -1.33 14.59
CA ILE A 9 7.13 -0.82 14.52
C ILE A 9 6.96 0.40 15.43
N VAL A 10 7.50 0.36 16.64
CA VAL A 10 7.46 1.48 17.61
C VAL A 10 8.27 2.68 17.14
N LEU A 11 9.43 2.47 16.49
CA LEU A 11 10.24 3.55 15.94
C LEU A 11 9.52 4.28 14.80
N SER A 12 8.79 3.56 13.93
CA SER A 12 8.00 4.18 12.87
C SER A 12 6.83 5.02 13.41
N LEU A 13 6.21 4.61 14.51
CA LEU A 13 5.12 5.36 15.17
C LEU A 13 5.62 6.62 15.88
N ARG A 14 6.78 6.57 16.55
CA ARG A 14 7.37 7.74 17.21
C ARG A 14 7.77 8.83 16.24
N TRP A 15 8.15 8.48 15.01
CA TRP A 15 8.53 9.45 13.99
C TRP A 15 7.31 10.21 13.44
N LEU A 16 6.17 9.52 13.21
CA LEU A 16 4.92 10.16 12.78
C LEU A 16 4.35 11.14 13.80
N ALA A 17 4.53 10.89 15.10
CA ALA A 17 4.09 11.78 16.17
C ALA A 17 4.94 13.07 16.30
N HIS A 18 6.11 13.14 15.66
CA HIS A 18 7.04 14.25 15.73
C HIS A 18 7.12 15.11 14.47
N ILE A 19 6.20 14.91 13.50
CA ILE A 19 6.09 15.80 12.33
C ILE A 19 5.48 17.13 12.81
N SER A 20 6.33 18.02 13.31
CA SER A 20 6.00 19.43 13.49
C SER A 20 5.63 20.03 12.14
N PRO A 21 4.69 21.00 12.06
CA PRO A 21 4.30 21.60 10.80
C PRO A 21 5.53 22.14 10.06
N ALA A 22 5.84 21.58 8.93
CA ALA A 22 6.98 21.93 8.11
C ALA A 22 6.93 23.42 7.75
N LYS A 23 8.03 24.15 7.97
CA LYS A 23 8.23 25.49 7.44
C LYS A 23 8.03 25.41 5.92
N LYS A 24 7.12 26.26 5.37
CA LYS A 24 6.81 26.34 3.96
C LYS A 24 8.07 26.31 3.10
N ALA A 25 8.23 25.24 2.32
CA ALA A 25 9.18 25.23 1.22
C ALA A 25 8.76 26.29 0.17
N PRO A 26 9.70 26.90 -0.56
CA PRO A 26 9.36 27.89 -1.58
C PRO A 26 8.57 27.19 -2.70
N THR A 27 7.28 27.48 -2.77
CA THR A 27 6.39 27.00 -3.82
C THR A 27 6.77 27.68 -5.13
N ARG A 28 7.14 26.91 -6.17
CA ARG A 28 6.98 27.38 -7.53
C ARG A 28 5.51 27.76 -7.71
N PRO A 29 5.18 28.88 -8.36
CA PRO A 29 3.78 29.25 -8.53
C PRO A 29 3.10 28.19 -9.40
N TYR A 30 2.24 27.40 -8.77
CA TYR A 30 1.33 26.49 -9.44
C TYR A 30 0.35 27.34 -10.26
N LYS A 31 0.35 27.18 -11.56
CA LYS A 31 -0.71 27.73 -12.41
C LYS A 31 -1.95 26.88 -12.19
N ALA A 32 -2.86 27.36 -11.35
CA ALA A 32 -4.18 26.78 -11.22
C ALA A 32 -4.91 26.90 -12.55
N THR A 33 -4.86 25.86 -13.36
CA THR A 33 -5.73 25.69 -14.51
C THR A 33 -7.04 25.09 -14.01
N ARG A 34 -8.08 25.91 -13.97
CA ARG A 34 -9.47 25.65 -13.54
C ARG A 34 -9.68 25.48 -12.04
N GLY A 35 -10.36 26.47 -11.46
CA GLY A 35 -10.84 26.43 -10.08
C GLY A 35 -11.90 25.34 -9.90
N ARG A 36 -11.48 24.11 -9.60
CA ARG A 36 -12.36 23.13 -8.97
C ARG A 36 -12.47 23.55 -7.51
N GLU A 37 -13.66 23.99 -7.08
CA GLU A 37 -13.97 24.08 -5.65
C GLU A 37 -13.79 22.68 -5.05
N LEU A 38 -12.94 22.58 -4.02
CA LEU A 38 -12.70 21.34 -3.29
C LEU A 38 -14.00 20.91 -2.59
N SER A 39 -14.76 20.01 -3.23
CA SER A 39 -15.90 19.35 -2.63
C SER A 39 -15.43 18.12 -1.89
N THR A 40 -15.82 17.99 -0.61
CA THR A 40 -15.58 16.79 0.22
C THR A 40 -16.44 15.58 -0.20
N THR A 41 -17.28 15.75 -1.22
CA THR A 41 -18.09 14.68 -1.82
C THR A 41 -17.47 14.27 -3.15
N PRO A 42 -17.40 12.96 -3.49
CA PRO A 42 -16.99 12.53 -4.83
C PRO A 42 -17.75 13.34 -5.87
N ALA A 43 -17.02 13.91 -6.83
CA ALA A 43 -17.59 14.80 -7.83
C ALA A 43 -18.77 14.09 -8.53
N LYS A 44 -19.99 14.42 -8.13
CA LYS A 44 -21.17 14.05 -8.90
C LYS A 44 -21.23 15.01 -10.09
N TRP A 45 -21.25 14.46 -11.29
CA TRP A 45 -21.47 15.21 -12.51
C TRP A 45 -22.72 16.07 -12.37
N LYS A 46 -22.62 17.35 -12.69
CA LYS A 46 -23.79 18.25 -12.73
C LYS A 46 -24.53 18.01 -14.04
N PRO A 47 -25.87 18.17 -14.07
CA PRO A 47 -26.65 17.91 -15.29
C PRO A 47 -26.27 18.75 -16.52
N ASP A 48 -25.59 19.87 -16.30
CA ASP A 48 -25.13 20.84 -17.31
C ASP A 48 -23.61 20.78 -17.56
N GLU A 49 -22.92 19.84 -16.96
CA GLU A 49 -21.48 19.66 -17.10
C GLU A 49 -21.16 18.82 -18.34
N ILE A 50 -20.25 19.33 -19.17
CA ILE A 50 -19.73 18.55 -20.31
C ILE A 50 -18.78 17.49 -19.76
N ILE A 51 -19.05 16.24 -20.13
CA ILE A 51 -18.24 15.10 -19.75
C ILE A 51 -17.35 14.73 -20.91
N ASP A 52 -16.04 14.91 -20.76
CA ASP A 52 -15.06 14.50 -21.75
C ASP A 52 -14.36 13.18 -21.34
N GLY A 53 -13.85 12.44 -22.34
CA GLY A 53 -12.99 11.29 -22.11
C GLY A 53 -11.52 11.72 -22.00
N VAL A 54 -10.74 11.01 -21.18
CA VAL A 54 -9.29 11.22 -21.11
C VAL A 54 -8.63 11.02 -22.47
N ASN A 55 -7.82 12.00 -22.88
CA ASN A 55 -7.16 11.99 -24.18
C ASN A 55 -5.65 11.75 -24.06
N TRP A 56 -5.22 10.51 -24.16
CA TRP A 56 -3.81 10.12 -24.10
C TRP A 56 -2.95 10.60 -25.28
N ASN A 57 -3.54 11.26 -26.31
CA ASN A 57 -2.77 11.94 -27.36
C ASN A 57 -2.47 13.41 -27.00
N SER A 58 -2.99 13.91 -25.88
CA SER A 58 -2.77 15.27 -25.39
C SER A 58 -2.59 15.26 -23.88
N VAL A 59 -1.40 14.90 -23.46
CA VAL A 59 -1.04 14.73 -22.05
C VAL A 59 -0.58 16.07 -21.47
N GLU A 60 -1.05 16.42 -20.26
CA GLU A 60 -0.69 17.66 -19.58
C GLU A 60 0.64 17.55 -18.82
N ASP A 61 0.98 16.36 -18.30
CA ASP A 61 2.21 16.06 -17.59
C ASP A 61 2.78 14.71 -18.08
N ASP A 62 3.96 14.75 -18.66
CA ASP A 62 4.65 13.55 -19.18
C ASP A 62 4.96 12.53 -18.08
N VAL A 63 5.05 12.95 -16.81
CA VAL A 63 5.25 12.03 -15.67
C VAL A 63 4.08 11.06 -15.52
N ASP A 64 2.86 11.50 -15.82
CA ASP A 64 1.67 10.63 -15.75
C ASP A 64 1.77 9.45 -16.73
N VAL A 65 2.30 9.70 -17.94
CA VAL A 65 2.54 8.65 -18.94
C VAL A 65 3.62 7.69 -18.47
N ASP A 66 4.75 8.23 -17.99
CA ASP A 66 5.87 7.42 -17.50
C ASP A 66 5.43 6.50 -16.35
N VAL A 67 4.64 7.03 -15.42
CA VAL A 67 4.11 6.25 -14.29
C VAL A 67 3.09 5.23 -14.78
N TRP A 68 2.15 5.63 -15.64
CA TRP A 68 1.15 4.73 -16.24
C TRP A 68 1.79 3.53 -16.94
N GLU A 69 2.81 3.77 -17.75
CA GLU A 69 3.52 2.71 -18.48
C GLU A 69 4.24 1.75 -17.52
N ARG A 70 4.81 2.27 -16.43
CA ARG A 70 5.48 1.44 -15.40
C ARG A 70 4.47 0.57 -14.66
N VAL A 71 3.39 1.15 -14.13
CA VAL A 71 2.42 0.39 -13.32
C VAL A 71 1.67 -0.64 -14.16
N THR A 72 1.32 -0.32 -15.41
CA THR A 72 0.67 -1.28 -16.31
C THR A 72 1.63 -2.35 -16.82
N GLY A 73 2.88 -1.97 -17.11
CA GLY A 73 3.94 -2.91 -17.48
C GLY A 73 4.37 -3.84 -16.35
N ASN A 74 4.18 -3.41 -15.12
CA ASN A 74 4.49 -4.20 -13.92
C ASN A 74 3.38 -5.20 -13.53
N PHE A 75 2.24 -5.23 -14.20
CA PHE A 75 1.12 -6.09 -13.83
C PHE A 75 1.50 -7.56 -13.66
N TRP A 76 1.02 -8.17 -12.59
CA TRP A 76 1.24 -9.57 -12.25
C TRP A 76 0.06 -10.13 -11.43
N LEU A 77 0.02 -11.45 -11.29
CA LEU A 77 -0.99 -12.15 -10.49
C LEU A 77 -0.31 -13.15 -9.55
N PRO A 78 -0.69 -13.20 -8.26
CA PRO A 78 -0.09 -14.08 -7.27
C PRO A 78 -0.21 -15.55 -7.61
N GLU A 79 -1.24 -15.96 -8.34
CA GLU A 79 -1.48 -17.34 -8.79
C GLU A 79 -0.41 -17.84 -9.79
N LYS A 80 0.40 -16.94 -10.33
CA LYS A 80 1.52 -17.30 -11.22
C LYS A 80 2.80 -17.68 -10.49
N ILE A 81 2.87 -17.42 -9.20
CA ILE A 81 4.01 -17.76 -8.35
C ILE A 81 3.72 -19.07 -7.61
N PRO A 82 4.58 -20.09 -7.76
CA PRO A 82 4.33 -21.43 -7.21
C PRO A 82 4.67 -21.51 -5.70
N VAL A 83 3.89 -20.83 -4.86
CA VAL A 83 4.08 -20.78 -3.39
C VAL A 83 4.07 -22.19 -2.77
N SER A 84 3.46 -23.18 -3.41
CA SER A 84 3.49 -24.58 -2.95
C SER A 84 4.88 -25.16 -2.84
N ASN A 85 5.87 -24.63 -3.55
CA ASN A 85 7.28 -25.02 -3.40
C ASN A 85 7.86 -24.64 -2.03
N ASP A 86 7.23 -23.72 -1.31
CA ASP A 86 7.66 -23.27 0.01
C ASP A 86 7.15 -24.16 1.15
N ILE A 87 6.22 -25.11 0.88
CA ILE A 87 5.63 -26.01 1.90
C ILE A 87 6.70 -26.78 2.72
N PRO A 88 7.74 -27.37 2.09
CA PRO A 88 8.78 -28.03 2.88
C PRO A 88 9.54 -27.08 3.81
N GLY A 89 9.86 -25.88 3.32
CA GLY A 89 10.49 -24.82 4.12
C GLY A 89 9.60 -24.34 5.26
N TRP A 90 8.31 -24.14 5.01
CA TRP A 90 7.31 -23.79 6.00
C TRP A 90 7.20 -24.83 7.11
N ASN A 91 7.12 -26.11 6.74
CA ASN A 91 7.03 -27.21 7.70
C ASN A 91 8.31 -27.39 8.55
N ALA A 92 9.45 -26.93 8.05
CA ALA A 92 10.71 -26.95 8.80
C ALA A 92 10.88 -25.75 9.74
N MET A 93 10.00 -24.76 9.69
CA MET A 93 10.01 -23.61 10.60
C MET A 93 9.44 -23.98 11.97
N THR A 94 9.94 -23.33 13.02
CA THR A 94 9.32 -23.41 14.35
C THR A 94 7.94 -22.76 14.34
N GLU A 95 7.11 -23.08 15.33
CA GLU A 95 5.78 -22.44 15.43
C GLU A 95 5.90 -20.92 15.64
N ASP A 96 6.88 -20.48 16.44
CA ASP A 96 7.13 -19.04 16.64
C ASP A 96 7.50 -18.31 15.33
N GLU A 97 8.31 -18.94 14.47
CA GLU A 97 8.66 -18.40 13.16
C GLU A 97 7.42 -18.33 12.25
N ARG A 98 6.60 -19.38 12.22
CA ARG A 98 5.36 -19.41 11.43
C ARG A 98 4.35 -18.39 11.95
N GLN A 99 4.16 -18.29 13.27
CA GLN A 99 3.27 -17.32 13.86
C GLN A 99 3.69 -15.88 13.52
N ALA A 100 4.97 -15.53 13.72
CA ALA A 100 5.49 -14.20 13.38
C ALA A 100 5.27 -13.87 11.89
N THR A 101 5.45 -14.85 11.00
CA THR A 101 5.25 -14.69 9.57
C THR A 101 3.77 -14.46 9.25
N ARG A 102 2.85 -15.20 9.87
CA ARG A 102 1.40 -14.98 9.71
C ARG A 102 0.97 -13.61 10.21
N GLU A 103 1.47 -13.15 11.35
CA GLU A 103 1.17 -11.85 11.93
C GLU A 103 1.66 -10.70 11.03
N VAL A 104 2.86 -10.82 10.46
CA VAL A 104 3.39 -9.84 9.49
C VAL A 104 2.52 -9.78 8.24
N PHE A 105 2.15 -10.90 7.65
CA PHE A 105 1.30 -10.90 6.46
C PHE A 105 -0.11 -10.40 6.73
N ALA A 106 -0.70 -10.69 7.90
CA ALA A 106 -1.99 -10.12 8.29
C ALA A 106 -1.90 -8.59 8.48
N SER A 107 -0.77 -8.10 9.00
CA SER A 107 -0.49 -6.66 9.12
C SER A 107 -0.38 -5.98 7.76
N LEU A 108 0.39 -6.56 6.83
CA LEU A 108 0.53 -6.06 5.47
C LEU A 108 -0.82 -6.06 4.75
N THR A 109 -1.59 -7.16 4.82
CA THR A 109 -2.95 -7.23 4.25
C THR A 109 -3.85 -6.10 4.74
N LEU A 110 -3.77 -5.75 6.03
CA LEU A 110 -4.55 -4.62 6.58
C LEU A 110 -4.14 -3.30 5.94
N LEU A 111 -2.84 -3.05 5.80
CA LEU A 111 -2.32 -1.80 5.25
C LEU A 111 -2.63 -1.66 3.75
N ASP A 112 -2.43 -2.72 2.94
CA ASP A 112 -2.82 -2.73 1.52
C ASP A 112 -4.34 -2.55 1.36
N THR A 113 -5.14 -3.15 2.26
CA THR A 113 -6.59 -2.94 2.24
C THR A 113 -6.95 -1.47 2.45
N ILE A 114 -6.28 -0.78 3.39
CA ILE A 114 -6.47 0.65 3.62
C ILE A 114 -6.02 1.44 2.39
N GLN A 115 -4.84 1.13 1.85
CA GLN A 115 -4.27 1.84 0.71
C GLN A 115 -5.14 1.67 -0.53
N GLY A 116 -5.56 0.45 -0.87
CA GLY A 116 -6.35 0.17 -2.06
C GLY A 116 -7.80 0.65 -1.99
N THR A 117 -8.42 0.64 -0.79
CA THR A 117 -9.86 0.96 -0.66
C THR A 117 -10.14 2.37 -0.15
N VAL A 118 -9.15 3.03 0.45
CA VAL A 118 -9.27 4.39 0.99
C VAL A 118 -8.17 5.29 0.47
N GLY A 119 -6.89 4.93 0.63
CA GLY A 119 -5.75 5.80 0.32
C GLY A 119 -5.74 6.26 -1.12
N ALA A 120 -5.42 5.40 -2.06
CA ALA A 120 -5.35 5.72 -3.48
C ALA A 120 -6.69 6.29 -4.02
N VAL A 121 -7.81 5.73 -3.56
CA VAL A 121 -9.16 6.21 -3.95
C VAL A 121 -9.42 7.64 -3.47
N SER A 122 -8.97 8.01 -2.27
CA SER A 122 -9.14 9.37 -1.75
C SER A 122 -8.30 10.41 -2.48
N LEU A 123 -7.24 10.00 -3.18
CA LEU A 123 -6.38 10.88 -3.98
C LEU A 123 -6.99 11.21 -5.34
N ILE A 124 -7.84 10.36 -5.92
CA ILE A 124 -8.46 10.54 -7.25
C ILE A 124 -9.13 11.92 -7.39
N PRO A 125 -9.99 12.41 -6.46
CA PRO A 125 -10.62 13.72 -6.56
C PRO A 125 -9.64 14.89 -6.46
N HIS A 126 -8.40 14.64 -6.05
CA HIS A 126 -7.34 15.62 -5.83
C HIS A 126 -6.21 15.49 -6.85
N ALA A 127 -6.38 14.67 -7.87
CA ALA A 127 -5.47 14.59 -8.99
C ALA A 127 -5.35 15.94 -9.70
N THR A 128 -4.18 16.24 -10.23
CA THR A 128 -3.90 17.49 -10.92
C THR A 128 -4.25 17.43 -12.40
N THR A 129 -4.26 16.21 -12.96
CA THR A 129 -4.62 15.94 -14.36
C THR A 129 -5.62 14.78 -14.43
N GLU A 130 -6.31 14.63 -15.56
CA GLU A 130 -7.17 13.46 -15.81
C GLU A 130 -6.34 12.18 -15.94
N HIS A 131 -5.08 12.27 -16.36
CA HIS A 131 -4.16 11.13 -16.48
C HIS A 131 -3.70 10.66 -15.09
N GLU A 132 -3.40 11.57 -14.15
CA GLU A 132 -3.10 11.24 -12.75
C GLU A 132 -4.28 10.52 -12.08
N GLU A 133 -5.53 10.87 -12.37
CA GLU A 133 -6.72 10.15 -11.89
C GLU A 133 -6.65 8.66 -12.29
N HIS A 134 -6.24 8.36 -13.53
CA HIS A 134 -6.12 6.99 -14.03
C HIS A 134 -4.94 6.25 -13.38
N VAL A 135 -3.84 6.93 -13.09
CA VAL A 135 -2.71 6.36 -12.33
C VAL A 135 -3.19 5.91 -10.94
N TYR A 136 -3.92 6.74 -10.21
CA TYR A 136 -4.43 6.36 -8.88
C TYR A 136 -5.44 5.21 -8.93
N THR A 137 -6.23 5.06 -10.01
CA THR A 137 -7.10 3.88 -10.17
C THR A 137 -6.29 2.60 -10.32
N ASN A 138 -5.13 2.67 -10.98
CA ASN A 138 -4.23 1.53 -11.09
C ASN A 138 -3.59 1.20 -9.73
N PHE A 139 -3.13 2.20 -8.98
CA PHE A 139 -2.61 1.99 -7.61
C PHE A 139 -3.65 1.25 -6.75
N ALA A 140 -4.90 1.75 -6.70
CA ALA A 140 -5.97 1.10 -5.94
C ALA A 140 -6.20 -0.36 -6.36
N PHE A 141 -6.10 -0.66 -7.66
CA PHE A 141 -6.21 -2.02 -8.17
C PHE A 141 -5.02 -2.88 -7.74
N MET A 142 -3.79 -2.39 -7.88
CA MET A 142 -2.59 -3.15 -7.53
C MET A 142 -2.51 -3.45 -6.02
N GLU A 143 -2.92 -2.51 -5.17
CA GLU A 143 -3.05 -2.76 -3.73
C GLU A 143 -4.03 -3.91 -3.41
N SER A 144 -5.08 -4.05 -4.21
CA SER A 144 -6.00 -5.20 -4.09
C SER A 144 -5.33 -6.51 -4.52
N VAL A 145 -4.42 -6.47 -5.51
CA VAL A 145 -3.58 -7.62 -5.91
C VAL A 145 -2.59 -7.96 -4.80
N HIS A 146 -1.96 -6.97 -4.16
CA HIS A 146 -1.06 -7.15 -3.02
C HIS A 146 -1.80 -7.83 -1.85
N ALA A 147 -2.93 -7.30 -1.41
CA ALA A 147 -3.75 -7.88 -0.34
C ALA A 147 -4.17 -9.33 -0.67
N LYS A 148 -4.53 -9.61 -1.94
CA LYS A 148 -4.87 -10.97 -2.38
C LYS A 148 -3.66 -11.90 -2.37
N SER A 149 -2.45 -11.39 -2.59
CA SER A 149 -1.21 -12.17 -2.58
C SER A 149 -0.97 -12.83 -1.23
N TYR A 150 -1.19 -12.10 -0.14
CA TYR A 150 -1.07 -12.67 1.21
C TYR A 150 -2.12 -13.74 1.47
N SER A 151 -3.33 -13.57 0.93
CA SER A 151 -4.36 -14.61 1.01
C SER A 151 -3.94 -15.88 0.25
N ASN A 152 -3.28 -15.73 -0.90
CA ASN A 152 -2.72 -16.86 -1.66
C ASN A 152 -1.61 -17.59 -0.89
N ILE A 153 -0.72 -16.85 -0.23
CA ILE A 153 0.32 -17.40 0.66
C ILE A 153 -0.34 -18.14 1.82
N PHE A 154 -1.29 -17.53 2.51
CA PHE A 154 -2.01 -18.14 3.63
C PHE A 154 -2.70 -19.46 3.25
N MET A 155 -3.48 -19.45 2.16
CA MET A 155 -4.19 -20.65 1.71
C MET A 155 -3.26 -21.80 1.31
N THR A 156 -2.00 -21.49 0.95
CA THR A 156 -1.02 -22.49 0.55
C THR A 156 -0.25 -23.07 1.74
N LEU A 157 0.07 -22.21 2.73
CA LEU A 157 1.01 -22.55 3.81
C LEU A 157 0.36 -22.80 5.18
N SER A 158 -0.89 -22.35 5.38
CA SER A 158 -1.57 -22.40 6.68
C SER A 158 -2.97 -23.02 6.57
N ASP A 159 -3.47 -23.53 7.67
CA ASP A 159 -4.86 -23.98 7.76
C ASP A 159 -5.83 -22.83 8.08
N THR A 160 -7.13 -23.07 7.89
CA THR A 160 -8.16 -22.05 8.14
C THR A 160 -8.19 -21.51 9.58
N PRO A 161 -8.07 -22.32 10.64
CA PRO A 161 -7.95 -21.86 12.01
C PRO A 161 -6.77 -20.90 12.22
N GLU A 162 -5.59 -21.23 11.71
CA GLU A 162 -4.37 -20.40 11.78
C GLU A 162 -4.54 -19.06 11.07
N ILE A 163 -5.11 -19.09 9.85
CA ILE A 163 -5.43 -17.88 9.07
C ILE A 163 -6.39 -16.98 9.87
N ASN A 164 -7.48 -17.55 10.39
CA ASN A 164 -8.46 -16.80 11.18
C ASN A 164 -7.84 -16.23 12.46
N ALA A 165 -6.89 -16.94 13.08
CA ALA A 165 -6.18 -16.46 14.26
C ALA A 165 -5.28 -15.25 13.92
N ALA A 166 -4.57 -15.28 12.79
CA ALA A 166 -3.73 -14.17 12.33
C ALA A 166 -4.56 -12.90 12.06
N PHE A 167 -5.68 -13.03 11.36
CA PHE A 167 -6.58 -11.88 11.12
C PHE A 167 -7.27 -11.38 12.39
N ARG A 168 -7.54 -12.26 13.36
CA ARG A 168 -8.05 -11.84 14.67
C ARG A 168 -6.98 -11.05 15.41
N TRP A 169 -5.75 -11.56 15.46
CA TRP A 169 -4.62 -10.86 16.05
C TRP A 169 -4.45 -9.47 15.43
N ALA A 170 -4.50 -9.33 14.10
CA ALA A 170 -4.38 -8.03 13.45
C ALA A 170 -5.49 -7.04 13.88
N ARG A 171 -6.72 -7.52 14.15
CA ARG A 171 -7.82 -6.68 14.66
C ARG A 171 -7.67 -6.30 16.12
N GLU A 172 -6.99 -7.12 16.92
CA GLU A 172 -6.88 -6.98 18.37
C GLU A 172 -5.54 -6.35 18.79
N ASN A 173 -4.55 -6.30 17.91
CA ASN A 173 -3.24 -5.72 18.20
C ASN A 173 -3.33 -4.20 18.22
N GLU A 174 -3.18 -3.62 19.43
CA GLU A 174 -3.35 -2.19 19.67
C GLU A 174 -2.37 -1.33 18.87
N GLU A 175 -1.12 -1.74 18.72
CA GLU A 175 -0.09 -0.98 18.00
C GLU A 175 -0.39 -0.95 16.49
N LEU A 176 -0.82 -2.08 15.93
CA LEU A 176 -1.19 -2.14 14.52
C LEU A 176 -2.46 -1.31 14.26
N GLN A 177 -3.47 -1.39 15.13
CA GLN A 177 -4.68 -0.61 15.02
C GLN A 177 -4.43 0.89 15.20
N ASN A 178 -3.52 1.26 16.09
CA ASN A 178 -3.08 2.66 16.25
C ASN A 178 -2.39 3.17 14.97
N LYS A 179 -1.48 2.37 14.38
CA LYS A 179 -0.86 2.69 13.08
C LYS A 179 -1.94 2.90 12.00
N ALA A 180 -2.87 1.97 11.87
CA ALA A 180 -3.96 2.05 10.90
C ALA A 180 -4.84 3.31 11.12
N SER A 181 -5.15 3.65 12.38
CA SER A 181 -5.94 4.84 12.72
C SER A 181 -5.23 6.13 12.30
N ILE A 182 -3.93 6.27 12.56
CA ILE A 182 -3.14 7.44 12.15
C ILE A 182 -3.17 7.61 10.63
N ILE A 183 -3.00 6.52 9.88
CA ILE A 183 -3.07 6.53 8.40
C ILE A 183 -4.46 6.97 7.94
N MET A 184 -5.51 6.37 8.51
CA MET A 184 -6.90 6.68 8.17
C MET A 184 -7.31 8.11 8.50
N GLU A 185 -6.81 8.69 9.60
CA GLU A 185 -7.05 10.09 9.96
C GLU A 185 -6.49 11.03 8.89
N ASN A 186 -5.30 10.75 8.37
CA ASN A 186 -4.70 11.55 7.31
C ASN A 186 -5.47 11.42 5.98
N TYR A 187 -5.92 10.22 5.60
CA TYR A 187 -6.73 10.02 4.40
C TYR A 187 -8.14 10.63 4.47
N ARG A 188 -8.67 10.82 5.68
CA ARG A 188 -9.96 11.46 5.92
C ARG A 188 -9.84 12.96 6.19
N SER A 189 -8.65 13.51 6.12
CA SER A 189 -8.45 14.97 6.28
C SER A 189 -8.96 15.71 5.05
N ASP A 190 -9.30 17.00 5.21
CA ASP A 190 -9.64 17.89 4.09
C ASP A 190 -8.37 18.48 3.42
N ASP A 191 -7.18 17.95 3.74
CA ASP A 191 -5.90 18.44 3.25
C ASP A 191 -5.26 17.42 2.29
N PRO A 192 -5.30 17.66 0.96
CA PRO A 192 -4.73 16.75 -0.02
C PRO A 192 -3.22 16.53 0.13
N GLN A 193 -2.49 17.49 0.71
CA GLN A 193 -1.06 17.33 0.96
C GLN A 193 -0.78 16.31 2.07
N LYS A 194 -1.64 16.30 3.10
CA LYS A 194 -1.57 15.26 4.14
C LYS A 194 -1.90 13.88 3.61
N MET A 195 -2.92 13.77 2.74
CA MET A 195 -3.28 12.51 2.09
C MET A 195 -2.11 11.98 1.27
N ARG A 196 -1.49 12.81 0.41
CA ARG A 196 -0.33 12.43 -0.39
C ARG A 196 0.88 12.06 0.48
N ALA A 197 1.16 12.86 1.51
CA ALA A 197 2.24 12.55 2.44
C ALA A 197 2.02 11.22 3.18
N ALA A 198 0.80 10.93 3.60
CA ALA A 198 0.45 9.65 4.23
C ALA A 198 0.62 8.49 3.27
N SER A 199 0.17 8.63 2.01
CA SER A 199 0.36 7.63 0.96
C SER A 199 1.85 7.38 0.72
N THR A 200 2.63 8.41 0.42
CA THR A 200 4.08 8.28 0.20
C THR A 200 4.79 7.62 1.39
N MET A 201 4.41 7.97 2.63
CA MET A 201 4.99 7.36 3.83
C MET A 201 4.59 5.89 3.99
N LEU A 202 3.37 5.53 3.64
CA LEU A 202 2.91 4.15 3.66
C LEU A 202 3.69 3.31 2.64
N GLU A 203 3.72 3.75 1.39
CA GLU A 203 4.32 3.07 0.25
C GLU A 203 5.86 2.97 0.35
N SER A 204 6.52 4.08 0.71
CA SER A 204 7.99 4.15 0.70
C SER A 204 8.66 3.72 2.01
N PHE A 205 7.91 3.60 3.12
CA PHE A 205 8.50 3.35 4.43
C PHE A 205 7.76 2.33 5.28
N LEU A 206 6.44 2.48 5.47
CA LEU A 206 5.74 1.66 6.46
C LEU A 206 5.59 0.20 6.01
N PHE A 207 5.38 -0.06 4.72
CA PHE A 207 5.34 -1.41 4.16
C PHE A 207 6.69 -2.12 4.29
N TYR A 208 7.81 -1.42 4.10
CA TYR A 208 9.14 -2.02 4.12
C TYR A 208 9.48 -2.68 5.45
N SER A 209 8.92 -2.22 6.55
CA SER A 209 9.10 -2.87 7.86
C SER A 209 8.53 -4.29 7.89
N GLY A 210 7.44 -4.53 7.14
CA GLY A 210 6.83 -5.85 6.99
C GLY A 210 7.53 -6.73 5.96
N PHE A 211 8.12 -6.15 4.92
CA PHE A 211 8.82 -6.90 3.88
C PHE A 211 10.14 -7.54 4.36
N TYR A 212 10.73 -7.00 5.41
CA TYR A 212 11.99 -7.50 5.95
C TYR A 212 11.94 -8.98 6.31
N LEU A 213 10.90 -9.42 7.03
CA LEU A 213 10.85 -10.80 7.57
C LEU A 213 10.81 -11.86 6.46
N PRO A 214 9.90 -11.80 5.45
CA PRO A 214 9.88 -12.78 4.36
C PRO A 214 11.16 -12.75 3.51
N LEU A 215 11.77 -11.58 3.31
CA LEU A 215 13.06 -11.49 2.62
C LEU A 215 14.18 -12.13 3.44
N ASN A 216 14.18 -11.96 4.76
CA ASN A 216 15.14 -12.62 5.66
C ASN A 216 14.99 -14.16 5.61
N TRP A 217 13.77 -14.68 5.55
CA TRP A 217 13.58 -16.11 5.36
C TRP A 217 14.20 -16.63 4.06
N SER A 218 14.05 -15.86 2.99
CA SER A 218 14.64 -16.21 1.68
C SER A 218 16.18 -16.26 1.72
N VAL A 219 16.82 -15.34 2.44
CA VAL A 219 18.30 -15.38 2.63
C VAL A 219 18.74 -16.68 3.31
N HIS A 220 17.89 -17.25 4.16
CA HIS A 220 18.13 -18.54 4.81
C HIS A 220 17.55 -19.73 4.05
N SER A 221 17.29 -19.57 2.76
CA SER A 221 16.71 -20.60 1.88
C SER A 221 15.34 -21.14 2.35
N LYS A 222 14.59 -20.32 3.08
CA LYS A 222 13.20 -20.57 3.48
C LYS A 222 12.28 -19.65 2.71
N LEU A 223 11.09 -20.12 2.32
CA LEU A 223 10.01 -19.31 1.71
C LEU A 223 10.46 -18.46 0.51
N THR A 224 11.23 -19.05 -0.40
CA THR A 224 11.83 -18.32 -1.54
C THR A 224 10.78 -17.85 -2.55
N ASN A 225 9.73 -18.62 -2.80
CA ASN A 225 8.64 -18.24 -3.71
C ASN A 225 7.72 -17.18 -3.07
N THR A 226 7.50 -17.27 -1.76
CA THR A 226 6.84 -16.21 -0.99
C THR A 226 7.63 -14.90 -1.07
N ALA A 227 8.96 -14.96 -0.94
CA ALA A 227 9.81 -13.79 -1.11
C ALA A 227 9.79 -13.23 -2.54
N ASP A 228 9.55 -14.04 -3.56
CA ASP A 228 9.37 -13.55 -4.94
C ASP A 228 8.09 -12.72 -5.08
N ILE A 229 7.00 -13.11 -4.41
CA ILE A 229 5.80 -12.25 -4.30
C ILE A 229 6.16 -10.91 -3.64
N ILE A 230 6.87 -10.93 -2.52
CA ILE A 230 7.28 -9.70 -1.83
C ILE A 230 8.17 -8.81 -2.71
N ARG A 231 9.06 -9.39 -3.53
CA ARG A 231 9.87 -8.60 -4.47
C ARG A 231 9.03 -7.93 -5.55
N LEU A 232 7.96 -8.58 -6.03
CA LEU A 232 7.02 -7.97 -6.97
C LEU A 232 6.25 -6.83 -6.31
N ILE A 233 5.78 -6.99 -5.09
CA ILE A 233 5.14 -5.92 -4.32
C ILE A 233 6.12 -4.74 -4.14
N ILE A 234 7.34 -4.96 -3.64
CA ILE A 234 8.35 -3.89 -3.48
C ILE A 234 8.62 -3.13 -4.77
N ARG A 235 8.63 -3.83 -5.92
CA ARG A 235 8.79 -3.18 -7.23
C ARG A 235 7.65 -2.22 -7.53
N ASP A 236 6.43 -2.60 -7.19
CA ASP A 236 5.25 -1.77 -7.40
C ASP A 236 5.26 -0.58 -6.42
N GLU A 237 5.56 -0.81 -5.12
CA GLU A 237 5.68 0.24 -4.10
C GLU A 237 6.75 1.28 -4.43
N ALA A 238 7.81 0.88 -5.12
CA ALA A 238 8.85 1.80 -5.60
C ALA A 238 8.36 2.76 -6.71
N VAL A 239 7.18 2.53 -7.24
CA VAL A 239 6.52 3.41 -8.22
C VAL A 239 5.35 4.17 -7.57
N HIS A 240 4.64 3.52 -6.62
CA HIS A 240 3.52 4.13 -5.90
C HIS A 240 3.97 5.29 -4.98
N GLY A 241 5.12 5.15 -4.32
CA GLY A 241 5.71 6.14 -3.40
C GLY A 241 6.52 7.22 -4.08
#